data_27efd0509a60f53ad58b1bd3cd19e624
#
_entry.id   27efd0509a60f53ad58b1bd3cd19e624
#
_cell.length_a   1.000
_cell.length_b   1.000
_cell.length_c   1.000
_cell.angle_alpha   90.00
_cell.angle_beta   90.00
_cell.angle_gamma   90.00
#
_symmetry.space_group_name_H-M   'P 1'
#
loop_
_entity.id
_entity.type
_entity.pdbx_description
1 polymer ?
#
loop_
_entity_poly.entity_id
_entity_poly.type
_entity_poly.pdbx_seq_one_letter_code
_entity_poly.pdbx_strand_id
1 'polypeptide(L)'
;MKKILEAILAINLAVLSCIVFINIILRYGFQTSILSVDELSRYLFVWLTFIGAIVAFMDNAHVQATFLVEKLSPAWQRRVALVTHSLILFICGALAWGATLKTIQDWSDYSPILGLPIGLMYAACLPTSLVIAFFELRHLYQLITRSNSLTSPPQGA
;
A
#
# COMPACT_ATOMS: atom_id res chain seq x y z
N MET A 1 -9.67 -10.36 8.73
CA MET A 1 -8.64 -10.09 7.72
C MET A 1 -7.56 -9.14 8.25
N LYS A 2 -7.89 -8.00 8.84
CA LYS A 2 -6.94 -7.02 9.38
C LYS A 2 -5.96 -7.65 10.39
N LYS A 3 -6.44 -8.36 11.42
CA LYS A 3 -5.59 -9.02 12.44
C LYS A 3 -4.56 -10.01 11.84
N ILE A 4 -4.89 -10.64 10.72
CA ILE A 4 -3.97 -11.56 10.03
C ILE A 4 -2.85 -10.77 9.36
N LEU A 5 -3.18 -9.67 8.68
CA LEU A 5 -2.19 -8.78 8.06
C LEU A 5 -1.27 -8.14 9.11
N GLU A 6 -1.83 -7.69 10.23
CA GLU A 6 -1.05 -7.16 11.36
C GLU A 6 -0.09 -8.21 11.95
N ALA A 7 -0.55 -9.46 12.08
CA ALA A 7 0.29 -10.56 12.56
C ALA A 7 1.43 -10.87 11.56
N ILE A 8 1.13 -10.90 10.26
CA ILE A 8 2.15 -11.07 9.20
C ILE A 8 3.18 -9.95 9.24
N LEU A 9 2.73 -8.69 9.41
CA LEU A 9 3.62 -7.55 9.53
C LEU A 9 4.52 -7.65 10.76
N ALA A 10 3.95 -8.01 11.91
CA ALA A 10 4.71 -8.17 13.16
C ALA A 10 5.78 -9.25 13.04
N ILE A 11 5.42 -10.41 12.47
CA ILE A 11 6.35 -11.51 12.23
C ILE A 11 7.44 -11.08 11.23
N ASN A 12 7.08 -10.47 10.13
CA ASN A 12 8.03 -10.01 9.12
C ASN A 12 9.01 -8.98 9.71
N LEU A 13 8.50 -8.02 10.49
CA LEU A 13 9.32 -7.02 11.16
C LEU A 13 10.28 -7.66 12.19
N ALA A 14 9.79 -8.61 12.98
CA ALA A 14 10.61 -9.33 13.95
C ALA A 14 11.74 -10.12 13.27
N VAL A 15 11.41 -10.86 12.21
CA VAL A 15 12.39 -11.62 11.41
C VAL A 15 13.42 -10.67 10.79
N LEU A 16 12.96 -9.60 10.14
CA LEU A 16 13.83 -8.59 9.54
C LEU A 16 14.78 -7.98 10.57
N SER A 17 14.26 -7.57 11.73
CA SER A 17 15.08 -6.99 12.82
C SER A 17 16.11 -7.97 13.34
N CYS A 18 15.74 -9.23 13.56
CA CYS A 18 16.68 -10.25 14.03
C CYS A 18 17.79 -10.53 13.01
N ILE A 19 17.45 -10.69 11.74
CA ILE A 19 18.40 -11.00 10.67
C ILE A 19 19.39 -9.84 10.50
N VAL A 20 18.90 -8.59 10.45
CA VAL A 20 19.73 -7.40 10.31
C VAL A 20 20.63 -7.23 11.55
N PHE A 21 20.09 -7.43 12.75
CA PHE A 21 20.85 -7.32 13.99
C PHE A 21 22.01 -8.34 14.06
N ILE A 22 21.73 -9.59 13.70
CA ILE A 22 22.75 -10.65 13.63
C ILE A 22 23.83 -10.27 12.61
N ASN A 23 23.44 -9.77 11.43
CA ASN A 23 24.38 -9.38 10.38
C ASN A 23 25.28 -8.20 10.84
N ILE A 24 24.72 -7.26 11.59
CA ILE A 24 25.47 -6.14 12.19
C ILE A 24 26.51 -6.66 13.17
N ILE A 25 26.15 -7.59 14.07
CA ILE A 25 27.07 -8.20 15.03
C ILE A 25 28.20 -8.94 14.30
N LEU A 26 27.88 -9.72 13.28
CA LEU A 26 28.88 -10.43 12.48
C LEU A 26 29.82 -9.47 11.77
N ARG A 27 29.31 -8.39 11.23
CA ARG A 27 30.12 -7.40 10.49
C ARG A 27 31.07 -6.63 11.40
N TYR A 28 30.61 -6.17 12.55
CA TYR A 28 31.43 -5.36 13.46
C TYR A 28 32.21 -6.18 14.48
N GLY A 29 31.69 -7.34 14.91
CA GLY A 29 32.35 -8.20 15.89
C GLY A 29 33.35 -9.17 15.26
N PHE A 30 33.01 -9.72 14.10
CA PHE A 30 33.81 -10.76 13.44
C PHE A 30 34.40 -10.34 12.10
N GLN A 31 34.17 -9.10 11.67
CA GLN A 31 34.56 -8.55 10.36
C GLN A 31 34.13 -9.43 9.18
N THR A 32 33.04 -10.17 9.36
CA THR A 32 32.44 -11.05 8.34
C THR A 32 31.02 -10.60 8.12
N SER A 33 30.61 -10.45 6.85
CA SER A 33 29.23 -10.08 6.51
C SER A 33 28.64 -11.15 5.60
N ILE A 34 27.38 -11.50 5.87
CA ILE A 34 26.64 -12.43 5.03
C ILE A 34 25.89 -11.60 3.97
N LEU A 35 26.41 -11.56 2.75
CA LEU A 35 25.81 -10.77 1.65
C LEU A 35 24.35 -11.20 1.36
N SER A 36 24.03 -12.48 1.55
CA SER A 36 22.67 -13.00 1.38
C SER A 36 21.67 -12.34 2.35
N VAL A 37 22.12 -11.90 3.52
CA VAL A 37 21.26 -11.22 4.51
C VAL A 37 20.88 -9.82 4.04
N ASP A 38 21.80 -9.09 3.44
CA ASP A 38 21.52 -7.75 2.92
C ASP A 38 20.48 -7.80 1.81
N GLU A 39 20.59 -8.81 0.95
CA GLU A 39 19.66 -9.01 -0.14
C GLU A 39 18.29 -9.48 0.34
N LEU A 40 18.24 -10.47 1.23
CA LEU A 40 17.00 -10.96 1.83
C LEU A 40 16.27 -9.85 2.60
N SER A 41 17.02 -9.03 3.35
CA SER A 41 16.46 -7.89 4.09
C SER A 41 15.76 -6.89 3.17
N ARG A 42 16.29 -6.67 1.97
CA ARG A 42 15.67 -5.79 0.97
C ARG A 42 14.32 -6.33 0.51
N TYR A 43 14.21 -7.63 0.21
CA TYR A 43 12.95 -8.27 -0.16
C TYR A 43 11.92 -8.18 0.98
N LEU A 44 12.32 -8.54 2.20
CA LEU A 44 11.45 -8.49 3.37
C LEU A 44 10.97 -7.06 3.66
N PHE A 45 11.86 -6.06 3.52
CA PHE A 45 11.52 -4.66 3.74
C PHE A 45 10.52 -4.13 2.71
N VAL A 46 10.66 -4.49 1.44
CA VAL A 46 9.71 -4.11 0.39
C VAL A 46 8.33 -4.69 0.68
N TRP A 47 8.24 -5.99 0.97
CA TRP A 47 6.98 -6.63 1.33
C TRP A 47 6.37 -6.07 2.61
N LEU A 48 7.19 -5.78 3.63
CA LEU A 48 6.75 -5.12 4.86
C LEU A 48 6.10 -3.76 4.57
N THR A 49 6.75 -2.96 3.73
CA THR A 49 6.26 -1.62 3.37
C THR A 49 4.93 -1.67 2.65
N PHE A 50 4.80 -2.55 1.66
CA PHE A 50 3.56 -2.64 0.86
C PHE A 50 2.40 -3.26 1.65
N ILE A 51 2.62 -4.31 2.43
CA ILE A 51 1.59 -4.87 3.31
C ILE A 51 1.21 -3.85 4.40
N GLY A 52 2.21 -3.13 4.95
CA GLY A 52 1.98 -2.07 5.93
C GLY A 52 1.14 -0.93 5.37
N ALA A 53 1.35 -0.55 4.11
CA ALA A 53 0.53 0.44 3.44
C ALA A 53 -0.94 0.02 3.32
N ILE A 54 -1.23 -1.26 3.06
CA ILE A 54 -2.60 -1.78 3.05
C ILE A 54 -3.25 -1.61 4.43
N VAL A 55 -2.56 -2.02 5.50
CA VAL A 55 -3.09 -1.92 6.87
C VAL A 55 -3.29 -0.46 7.27
N ALA A 56 -2.30 0.39 7.01
CA ALA A 56 -2.39 1.82 7.29
C ALA A 56 -3.54 2.49 6.53
N PHE A 57 -3.76 2.12 5.27
CA PHE A 57 -4.87 2.62 4.47
C PHE A 57 -6.22 2.17 5.05
N MET A 58 -6.34 0.92 5.49
CA MET A 58 -7.56 0.40 6.12
C MET A 58 -7.90 1.13 7.43
N ASP A 59 -6.89 1.61 8.17
CA ASP A 59 -7.08 2.35 9.43
C ASP A 59 -7.40 3.82 9.21
N ASN A 60 -6.79 4.46 8.22
CA ASN A 60 -6.86 5.90 8.01
C ASN A 60 -7.87 6.32 6.93
N ALA A 61 -8.48 5.38 6.21
CA ALA A 61 -9.42 5.69 5.14
C ALA A 61 -10.62 6.56 5.60
N HIS A 62 -10.96 6.53 6.89
CA HIS A 62 -12.05 7.34 7.45
C HIS A 62 -11.60 8.65 8.12
N VAL A 63 -10.32 8.78 8.50
CA VAL A 63 -9.85 9.88 9.36
C VAL A 63 -9.29 11.06 8.55
N GLN A 64 -8.65 10.82 7.42
CA GLN A 64 -7.98 11.89 6.67
C GLN A 64 -8.94 12.83 5.92
N ALA A 65 -10.12 12.35 5.53
CA ALA A 65 -11.10 13.20 4.85
C ALA A 65 -11.77 14.20 5.78
N THR A 66 -11.88 13.91 7.08
CA THR A 66 -12.70 14.68 8.02
C THR A 66 -11.97 15.94 8.54
N PHE A 67 -10.71 15.82 8.90
CA PHE A 67 -10.03 16.88 9.67
C PHE A 67 -9.71 18.16 8.88
N LEU A 68 -9.38 18.02 7.59
CA LEU A 68 -9.06 19.19 6.74
C LEU A 68 -10.31 19.80 6.10
N VAL A 69 -11.32 18.96 5.90
CA VAL A 69 -12.52 19.29 5.13
C VAL A 69 -13.60 19.91 5.99
N GLU A 70 -13.62 19.64 7.31
CA GLU A 70 -14.61 20.22 8.25
C GLU A 70 -14.63 21.75 8.32
N LYS A 71 -13.53 22.41 7.95
CA LYS A 71 -13.43 23.88 7.93
C LYS A 71 -13.91 24.53 6.62
N LEU A 72 -14.24 23.73 5.59
CA LEU A 72 -14.71 24.24 4.31
C LEU A 72 -16.25 24.17 4.21
N SER A 73 -16.83 25.02 3.33
CA SER A 73 -18.27 24.95 3.05
C SER A 73 -18.64 23.58 2.42
N PRO A 74 -19.86 23.06 2.65
CA PRO A 74 -20.26 21.71 2.22
C PRO A 74 -20.06 21.43 0.72
N ALA A 75 -20.22 22.45 -0.11
CA ALA A 75 -20.01 22.33 -1.56
C ALA A 75 -18.52 22.14 -1.94
N TRP A 76 -17.62 22.83 -1.23
CA TRP A 76 -16.17 22.68 -1.43
C TRP A 76 -15.64 21.35 -0.89
N GLN A 77 -16.18 20.91 0.27
CA GLN A 77 -15.85 19.61 0.84
C GLN A 77 -16.03 18.49 -0.15
N ARG A 78 -17.17 18.48 -0.85
CA ARG A 78 -17.50 17.47 -1.84
C ARG A 78 -16.59 17.51 -3.08
N ARG A 79 -16.27 18.72 -3.57
CA ARG A 79 -15.36 18.88 -4.73
C ARG A 79 -13.96 18.38 -4.40
N VAL A 80 -13.43 18.75 -3.25
CA VAL A 80 -12.11 18.32 -2.78
C VAL A 80 -12.09 16.80 -2.61
N ALA A 81 -13.10 16.21 -1.97
CA ALA A 81 -13.19 14.76 -1.81
C ALA A 81 -13.19 14.04 -3.16
N LEU A 82 -14.00 14.47 -4.13
CA LEU A 82 -14.04 13.88 -5.46
C LEU A 82 -12.69 13.97 -6.18
N VAL A 83 -12.04 15.12 -6.14
CA VAL A 83 -10.72 15.31 -6.76
C VAL A 83 -9.68 14.41 -6.09
N THR A 84 -9.66 14.36 -4.75
CA THR A 84 -8.70 13.55 -4.00
C THR A 84 -8.87 12.06 -4.30
N HIS A 85 -10.09 11.52 -4.21
CA HIS A 85 -10.36 10.11 -4.50
C HIS A 85 -10.07 9.74 -5.96
N SER A 86 -10.39 10.64 -6.91
CA SER A 86 -10.06 10.43 -8.33
C SER A 86 -8.55 10.43 -8.57
N LEU A 87 -7.81 11.31 -7.90
CA LEU A 87 -6.36 11.38 -8.01
C LEU A 87 -5.69 10.14 -7.42
N ILE A 88 -6.15 9.68 -6.25
CA ILE A 88 -5.65 8.45 -5.63
C ILE A 88 -5.90 7.25 -6.56
N LEU A 89 -7.10 7.14 -7.13
CA LEU A 89 -7.43 6.06 -8.05
C LEU A 89 -6.54 6.09 -9.31
N PHE A 90 -6.29 7.25 -9.85
CA PHE A 90 -5.39 7.43 -11.00
C PHE A 90 -3.96 7.01 -10.67
N ILE A 91 -3.43 7.42 -9.51
CA ILE A 91 -2.09 7.04 -9.05
C ILE A 91 -2.00 5.52 -8.81
N CYS A 92 -3.01 4.92 -8.17
CA CYS A 92 -3.06 3.46 -7.97
C CYS A 92 -3.09 2.70 -9.30
N GLY A 93 -3.83 3.19 -10.28
CA GLY A 93 -3.87 2.62 -11.63
C GLY A 93 -2.52 2.69 -12.34
N ALA A 94 -1.88 3.85 -12.31
CA ALA A 94 -0.55 4.05 -12.89
C ALA A 94 0.51 3.17 -12.19
N LEU A 95 0.42 3.07 -10.86
CA LEU A 95 1.31 2.23 -10.05
C LEU A 95 1.12 0.74 -10.37
N ALA A 96 -0.12 0.27 -10.46
CA ALA A 96 -0.43 -1.12 -10.84
C ALA A 96 0.08 -1.44 -12.23
N TRP A 97 -0.11 -0.55 -13.19
CA TRP A 97 0.37 -0.71 -14.56
C TRP A 97 1.91 -0.79 -14.61
N GLY A 98 2.60 0.18 -13.99
CA GLY A 98 4.06 0.20 -13.94
C GLY A 98 4.65 -1.00 -13.21
N ALA A 99 4.05 -1.41 -12.09
CA ALA A 99 4.48 -2.59 -11.34
C ALA A 99 4.30 -3.88 -12.14
N THR A 100 3.21 -4.02 -12.90
CA THR A 100 2.97 -5.18 -13.77
C THR A 100 4.04 -5.27 -14.85
N LEU A 101 4.30 -4.17 -15.56
CA LEU A 101 5.33 -4.13 -16.60
C LEU A 101 6.71 -4.49 -16.04
N LYS A 102 7.07 -3.92 -14.90
CA LYS A 102 8.35 -4.19 -14.24
C LYS A 102 8.44 -5.62 -13.71
N THR A 103 7.39 -6.15 -13.14
CA THR A 103 7.35 -7.55 -12.68
C THR A 103 7.61 -8.52 -13.84
N ILE A 104 6.96 -8.30 -15.00
CA ILE A 104 7.12 -9.15 -16.18
C ILE A 104 8.54 -8.99 -16.77
N GLN A 105 9.02 -7.76 -16.87
CA GLN A 105 10.32 -7.44 -17.47
C GLN A 105 11.47 -8.05 -16.67
N ASP A 106 11.45 -7.89 -15.35
CA ASP A 106 12.54 -8.30 -14.45
C ASP A 106 12.28 -9.71 -13.85
N TRP A 107 11.30 -10.47 -14.36
CA TRP A 107 11.01 -11.82 -13.88
C TRP A 107 12.12 -12.82 -14.20
N SER A 108 12.78 -12.62 -15.33
CA SER A 108 13.90 -13.47 -15.79
C SER A 108 15.25 -13.03 -15.21
N ASP A 109 15.27 -11.87 -14.53
CA ASP A 109 16.48 -11.37 -13.89
C ASP A 109 16.55 -11.89 -12.45
N TYR A 110 17.62 -12.61 -12.17
CA TYR A 110 17.83 -13.22 -10.86
C TYR A 110 18.84 -12.42 -10.05
N SER A 111 18.56 -12.33 -8.78
CA SER A 111 19.48 -11.78 -7.79
C SER A 111 20.78 -12.61 -7.76
N PRO A 112 21.96 -11.95 -7.77
CA PRO A 112 23.25 -12.64 -7.91
C PRO A 112 23.60 -13.52 -6.70
N ILE A 113 22.98 -13.32 -5.54
CA ILE A 113 23.34 -13.99 -4.30
C ILE A 113 22.27 -15.00 -3.89
N LEU A 114 21.00 -14.59 -3.86
CA LEU A 114 19.88 -15.45 -3.45
C LEU A 114 19.28 -16.25 -4.60
N GLY A 115 19.54 -15.85 -5.86
CA GLY A 115 18.90 -16.48 -7.02
C GLY A 115 17.39 -16.27 -7.10
N LEU A 116 16.86 -15.26 -6.39
CA LEU A 116 15.45 -14.91 -6.43
C LEU A 116 15.17 -13.96 -7.59
N PRO A 117 14.01 -14.07 -8.27
CA PRO A 117 13.65 -13.13 -9.32
C PRO A 117 13.50 -11.70 -8.78
N ILE A 118 14.11 -10.74 -9.44
CA ILE A 118 14.01 -9.32 -9.05
C ILE A 118 12.55 -8.84 -9.20
N GLY A 119 11.82 -9.39 -10.16
CA GLY A 119 10.38 -9.13 -10.34
C GLY A 119 9.53 -9.35 -9.08
N LEU A 120 9.96 -10.23 -8.15
CA LEU A 120 9.27 -10.48 -6.88
C LEU A 120 9.18 -9.23 -5.98
N MET A 121 10.14 -8.31 -6.07
CA MET A 121 10.06 -7.03 -5.37
C MET A 121 8.93 -6.15 -5.92
N TYR A 122 8.82 -6.07 -7.26
CA TYR A 122 7.78 -5.28 -7.91
C TYR A 122 6.40 -5.92 -7.76
N ALA A 123 6.35 -7.26 -7.68
CA ALA A 123 5.12 -8.00 -7.44
C ALA A 123 4.43 -7.63 -6.11
N ALA A 124 5.19 -7.20 -5.08
CA ALA A 124 4.63 -6.74 -3.82
C ALA A 124 3.74 -5.48 -3.96
N CYS A 125 4.00 -4.66 -4.97
CA CYS A 125 3.22 -3.46 -5.25
C CYS A 125 1.82 -3.77 -5.81
N LEU A 126 1.65 -4.90 -6.53
CA LEU A 126 0.39 -5.26 -7.18
C LEU A 126 -0.77 -5.47 -6.20
N PRO A 127 -0.66 -6.33 -5.17
CA PRO A 127 -1.75 -6.52 -4.23
C PRO A 127 -2.11 -5.23 -3.50
N THR A 128 -1.11 -4.39 -3.19
CA THR A 128 -1.33 -3.11 -2.51
C THR A 128 -2.12 -2.14 -3.36
N SER A 129 -1.71 -1.92 -4.60
CA SER A 129 -2.39 -1.01 -5.51
C SER A 129 -3.82 -1.48 -5.82
N LEU A 130 -4.04 -2.81 -5.98
CA LEU A 130 -5.36 -3.37 -6.23
C LEU A 130 -6.30 -3.21 -5.02
N VAL A 131 -5.80 -3.49 -3.81
CA VAL A 131 -6.60 -3.35 -2.58
C VAL A 131 -6.99 -1.89 -2.35
N ILE A 132 -6.03 -0.97 -2.46
CA ILE A 132 -6.31 0.46 -2.28
C ILE A 132 -7.27 0.96 -3.36
N ALA A 133 -7.06 0.61 -4.63
CA ALA A 133 -7.96 0.98 -5.72
C ALA A 133 -9.39 0.47 -5.50
N PHE A 134 -9.54 -0.76 -4.99
CA PHE A 134 -10.85 -1.34 -4.68
C PHE A 134 -11.59 -0.55 -3.58
N PHE A 135 -10.91 -0.19 -2.50
CA PHE A 135 -11.50 0.61 -1.43
C PHE A 135 -11.85 2.03 -1.91
N GLU A 136 -10.97 2.65 -2.68
CA GLU A 136 -11.22 3.98 -3.26
C GLU A 136 -12.39 3.99 -4.23
N LEU A 137 -12.51 2.97 -5.07
CA LEU A 137 -13.64 2.82 -6.00
C LEU A 137 -14.96 2.69 -5.23
N ARG A 138 -15.00 1.92 -4.14
CA ARG A 138 -16.19 1.81 -3.27
C ARG A 138 -16.54 3.18 -2.63
N HIS A 139 -15.55 3.91 -2.15
CA HIS A 139 -15.77 5.25 -1.57
C HIS A 139 -16.32 6.24 -2.61
N LEU A 140 -15.71 6.27 -3.78
CA LEU A 140 -16.15 7.13 -4.88
C LEU A 140 -17.60 6.81 -5.31
N TYR A 141 -17.90 5.51 -5.42
CA TYR A 141 -19.26 5.06 -5.74
C TYR A 141 -20.28 5.50 -4.69
N GLN A 142 -19.97 5.38 -3.40
CA GLN A 142 -20.84 5.84 -2.32
C GLN A 142 -21.06 7.35 -2.32
N LEU A 143 -20.01 8.14 -2.61
CA LEU A 143 -20.12 9.61 -2.73
C LEU A 143 -21.03 10.03 -3.88
N ILE A 144 -20.94 9.35 -5.03
CA ILE A 144 -21.77 9.65 -6.20
C ILE A 144 -23.23 9.22 -5.95
N THR A 145 -23.47 8.04 -5.39
CA THR A 145 -24.81 7.51 -5.15
C THR A 145 -25.56 8.30 -4.07
N ARG A 146 -24.87 8.70 -3.00
CA ARG A 146 -25.48 9.51 -1.94
C ARG A 146 -25.88 10.92 -2.43
N SER A 147 -25.25 11.41 -3.51
CA SER A 147 -25.61 12.65 -4.19
C SER A 147 -26.99 12.60 -4.85
N ASN A 148 -27.35 11.46 -5.41
CA ASN A 148 -28.61 11.32 -6.14
C ASN A 148 -29.81 11.21 -5.20
N SER A 149 -29.61 10.76 -3.95
CA SER A 149 -30.71 10.66 -2.97
C SER A 149 -31.12 12.02 -2.34
N LEU A 150 -30.29 13.04 -2.45
CA LEU A 150 -30.60 14.38 -1.95
C LEU A 150 -31.25 15.30 -3.00
N THR A 151 -31.31 14.88 -4.24
CA THR A 151 -31.95 15.62 -5.36
C THR A 151 -33.36 15.12 -5.68
N SER A 152 -33.90 14.16 -4.97
CA SER A 152 -35.30 13.76 -5.11
C SER A 152 -36.19 14.77 -4.36
N PRO A 153 -37.08 15.54 -5.03
CA PRO A 153 -38.03 16.38 -4.35
C PRO A 153 -38.98 15.52 -3.52
N PRO A 154 -39.49 16.00 -2.37
CA PRO A 154 -40.47 15.27 -1.58
C PRO A 154 -41.74 15.06 -2.45
N GLN A 155 -41.98 13.83 -2.84
CA GLN A 155 -43.26 13.45 -3.41
C GLN A 155 -44.28 13.34 -2.29
N GLY A 156 -45.25 14.23 -2.31
CA GLY A 156 -46.52 14.02 -1.61
C GLY A 156 -46.83 15.03 -0.51
N ALA A 157 -47.55 16.05 -0.88
CA ALA A 157 -48.66 16.63 -0.11
C ALA A 157 -49.84 16.78 -1.02
#